data_366383fca669ee28101b36a1713675aa
#
_entry.id   366383fca669ee28101b36a1713675aa
#
_cell.length_a   1.000
_cell.length_b   1.000
_cell.length_c   1.000
_cell.angle_alpha   90.00
_cell.angle_beta   90.00
_cell.angle_gamma   90.00
#
_symmetry.space_group_name_H-M   'P 1'
#
loop_
_entity.id
_entity.type
_entity.pdbx_description
1 polymer ?
#
loop_
_entity_poly.entity_id
_entity_poly.type
_entity_poly.pdbx_seq_one_letter_code
_entity_poly.pdbx_strand_id
1 'polypeptide(L)'
;VEPSDAQECKDFVKLACEISEEFDTPVLYRTTTRVCHSKGLVEFGERTEHVAPEYKRNTRKYICAPANAYLNHPIVEERLVKLAEYGCTTALENGLNKLELGDGKVGVITASIAYEYAKEVFPEGTSFLKLGLTYPLPMNLIRDFAKKVEKLYVIEELEPFMENEIKAAGIDCVGKELTGVMYELNTELVRERVLGIKPNYKTITDVQVAKRPPALCPGCPHRGFFYTLSKNKNYVVTGDIGCYTLGFAPPLNCMDVCICMGGGFSAGMGMAKSFQREGVTDKVVFGVMGDSTFFHSGMTGAAEIIYNNGRMIPCVLDNRITGMTGHQDNPGSGFTLMGEPAPMISVEKVLEAYGFAPVFTVDPQDLTAMKKTVDDAVAALNEGKHPAIVTRRPCLLIKRVKHDTGMCVVNADKCKSCKSCLKVGCPAISMENGKAFIDRTQCVGCTVCAQACPFDAIEKEEK
;
A
#
# COMPACT_ATOMS: atom_id res chain seq x y z
N VAL A 1 -10.75 15.88 -3.98
CA VAL A 1 -11.96 15.41 -4.69
C VAL A 1 -12.19 13.95 -4.30
N GLU A 2 -13.47 13.60 -3.96
CA GLU A 2 -13.82 12.30 -3.40
C GLU A 2 -15.03 11.68 -4.13
N PRO A 3 -14.85 10.72 -5.04
CA PRO A 3 -15.93 10.02 -5.71
C PRO A 3 -16.61 9.01 -4.77
N SER A 4 -17.92 8.72 -5.01
CA SER A 4 -18.71 7.73 -4.28
C SER A 4 -18.85 6.39 -5.02
N ASP A 5 -18.77 6.39 -6.35
CA ASP A 5 -19.00 5.22 -7.19
C ASP A 5 -18.06 5.14 -8.40
N ALA A 6 -18.22 4.11 -9.23
CA ALA A 6 -17.38 3.87 -10.39
C ALA A 6 -17.57 4.93 -11.51
N GLN A 7 -18.78 5.50 -11.67
CA GLN A 7 -19.03 6.56 -12.64
C GLN A 7 -18.33 7.84 -12.21
N GLU A 8 -18.50 8.24 -10.97
CA GLU A 8 -17.80 9.40 -10.43
C GLU A 8 -16.28 9.21 -10.41
N CYS A 9 -15.78 7.98 -10.21
CA CYS A 9 -14.36 7.70 -10.35
C CYS A 9 -13.82 8.08 -11.74
N LYS A 10 -14.58 7.88 -12.79
CA LYS A 10 -14.20 8.31 -14.14
C LYS A 10 -14.37 9.82 -14.35
N ASP A 11 -15.54 10.35 -13.99
CA ASP A 11 -15.91 11.72 -14.33
C ASP A 11 -15.11 12.75 -13.52
N PHE A 12 -14.88 12.47 -12.24
CA PHE A 12 -14.14 13.38 -11.35
C PHE A 12 -12.65 13.49 -11.68
N VAL A 13 -12.04 12.52 -12.38
CA VAL A 13 -10.66 12.68 -12.88
C VAL A 13 -10.59 13.82 -13.88
N LYS A 14 -11.56 13.93 -14.79
CA LYS A 14 -11.63 15.03 -15.76
C LYS A 14 -11.82 16.37 -15.04
N LEU A 15 -12.80 16.44 -14.15
CA LEU A 15 -13.06 17.65 -13.34
C LEU A 15 -11.84 18.04 -12.47
N ALA A 16 -11.13 17.07 -11.92
CA ALA A 16 -9.91 17.33 -11.15
C ALA A 16 -8.82 17.97 -12.00
N CYS A 17 -8.65 17.54 -13.25
CA CYS A 17 -7.72 18.18 -14.19
C CYS A 17 -8.16 19.62 -14.53
N GLU A 18 -9.44 19.84 -14.78
CA GLU A 18 -10.00 21.16 -15.08
C GLU A 18 -9.80 22.11 -13.88
N ILE A 19 -10.10 21.69 -12.66
CA ILE A 19 -9.85 22.46 -11.43
C ILE A 19 -8.36 22.76 -11.25
N SER A 20 -7.49 21.78 -11.52
CA SER A 20 -6.04 21.96 -11.40
C SER A 20 -5.52 23.06 -12.34
N GLU A 21 -5.98 23.06 -13.58
CA GLU A 21 -5.58 24.06 -14.59
C GLU A 21 -6.19 25.44 -14.29
N GLU A 22 -7.47 25.51 -13.92
CA GLU A 22 -8.18 26.77 -13.65
C GLU A 22 -7.61 27.47 -12.40
N PHE A 23 -7.40 26.73 -11.33
CA PHE A 23 -6.96 27.30 -10.05
C PHE A 23 -5.45 27.21 -9.84
N ASP A 24 -4.69 26.69 -10.79
CA ASP A 24 -3.22 26.56 -10.69
C ASP A 24 -2.79 25.88 -9.39
N THR A 25 -3.37 24.71 -9.10
CA THR A 25 -3.13 23.94 -7.88
C THR A 25 -3.21 22.44 -8.13
N PRO A 26 -2.41 21.59 -7.48
CA PRO A 26 -2.62 20.16 -7.54
C PRO A 26 -3.95 19.78 -6.88
N VAL A 27 -4.61 18.77 -7.44
CA VAL A 27 -5.84 18.20 -6.87
C VAL A 27 -5.56 16.83 -6.28
N LEU A 28 -5.85 16.67 -4.98
CA LEU A 28 -5.83 15.38 -4.33
C LEU A 28 -7.11 14.61 -4.69
N TYR A 29 -6.96 13.54 -5.45
CA TYR A 29 -8.04 12.62 -5.80
C TYR A 29 -8.03 11.45 -4.84
N ARG A 30 -8.97 11.42 -3.89
CA ARG A 30 -9.02 10.45 -2.79
C ARG A 30 -10.13 9.43 -3.02
N THR A 31 -9.78 8.16 -2.99
CA THR A 31 -10.73 7.04 -3.01
C THR A 31 -10.63 6.22 -1.73
N THR A 32 -11.72 5.59 -1.33
CA THR A 32 -11.73 4.64 -0.22
C THR A 32 -11.50 3.23 -0.72
N THR A 33 -11.13 2.32 0.18
CA THR A 33 -10.93 0.89 -0.16
C THR A 33 -12.16 0.28 -0.83
N ARG A 34 -13.37 0.62 -0.35
CA ARG A 34 -14.61 0.08 -0.91
C ARG A 34 -14.87 0.57 -2.32
N VAL A 35 -14.67 1.86 -2.59
CA VAL A 35 -14.77 2.41 -3.95
C VAL A 35 -13.76 1.75 -4.88
N CYS A 36 -12.50 1.59 -4.45
CA CYS A 36 -11.45 0.95 -5.26
C CYS A 36 -11.73 -0.52 -5.60
N HIS A 37 -12.42 -1.25 -4.73
CA HIS A 37 -12.73 -2.67 -4.92
C HIS A 37 -14.15 -2.91 -5.47
N SER A 38 -14.97 -1.87 -5.58
CA SER A 38 -16.30 -1.98 -6.18
C SER A 38 -16.23 -2.12 -7.71
N LYS A 39 -17.31 -2.57 -8.27
CA LYS A 39 -17.55 -2.59 -9.73
C LYS A 39 -18.92 -2.01 -10.00
N GLY A 40 -19.03 -1.18 -11.02
CA GLY A 40 -20.28 -0.56 -11.45
C GLY A 40 -20.34 -0.41 -12.96
N LEU A 41 -21.51 -0.05 -13.44
CA LEU A 41 -21.68 0.36 -14.84
C LEU A 41 -21.10 1.77 -15.01
N VAL A 42 -20.36 1.98 -16.07
CA VAL A 42 -19.73 3.26 -16.38
C VAL A 42 -20.06 3.64 -17.81
N GLU A 43 -20.65 4.81 -18.00
CA GLU A 43 -20.86 5.38 -19.31
C GLU A 43 -19.57 6.04 -19.81
N PHE A 44 -19.13 5.69 -21.00
CA PHE A 44 -17.98 6.32 -21.65
C PHE A 44 -18.41 7.65 -22.27
N GLY A 45 -17.63 8.70 -22.01
CA GLY A 45 -17.76 9.96 -22.72
C GLY A 45 -16.88 9.99 -23.98
N GLU A 46 -17.00 11.06 -24.75
CA GLU A 46 -16.11 11.31 -25.88
C GLU A 46 -14.72 11.74 -25.38
N ARG A 47 -13.68 11.32 -26.12
CA ARG A 47 -12.32 11.76 -25.85
C ARG A 47 -12.17 13.22 -26.25
N THR A 48 -11.76 14.05 -25.30
CA THR A 48 -11.39 15.44 -25.56
C THR A 48 -9.88 15.50 -25.87
N GLU A 49 -9.52 16.08 -27.01
CA GLU A 49 -8.12 16.33 -27.32
C GLU A 49 -7.66 17.62 -26.64
N HIS A 50 -6.56 17.53 -25.90
CA HIS A 50 -5.92 18.67 -25.29
C HIS A 50 -4.68 19.07 -26.10
N VAL A 51 -4.62 20.32 -26.48
CA VAL A 51 -3.40 20.92 -27.03
C VAL A 51 -2.56 21.40 -25.84
N ALA A 52 -1.34 20.87 -25.71
CA ALA A 52 -0.44 21.32 -24.66
C ALA A 52 -0.19 22.83 -24.79
N PRO A 53 -0.32 23.61 -23.70
CA PRO A 53 -0.05 25.03 -23.74
C PRO A 53 1.42 25.30 -24.08
N GLU A 54 1.66 26.41 -24.80
CA GLU A 54 3.02 26.83 -25.09
C GLU A 54 3.80 27.10 -23.78
N TYR A 55 5.03 26.61 -23.70
CA TYR A 55 5.89 26.88 -22.55
C TYR A 55 6.19 28.37 -22.42
N LYS A 56 5.81 28.94 -21.28
CA LYS A 56 6.13 30.33 -20.89
C LYS A 56 6.98 30.31 -19.61
N ARG A 57 8.17 30.90 -19.71
CA ARG A 57 9.05 31.02 -18.55
C ARG A 57 8.40 31.90 -17.47
N ASN A 58 8.23 31.33 -16.27
CA ASN A 58 7.72 32.05 -15.10
C ASN A 58 8.55 31.69 -13.87
N THR A 59 9.64 32.48 -13.65
CA THR A 59 10.57 32.23 -12.54
C THR A 59 9.93 32.48 -11.18
N ARG A 60 8.99 33.42 -11.09
CA ARG A 60 8.27 33.67 -9.85
C ARG A 60 7.44 32.51 -9.40
N LYS A 61 6.73 31.86 -10.33
CA LYS A 61 5.88 30.68 -10.05
C LYS A 61 6.72 29.45 -9.69
N TYR A 62 7.76 29.16 -10.47
CA TYR A 62 8.43 27.86 -10.43
C TYR A 62 9.70 27.83 -9.57
N ILE A 63 10.20 28.97 -9.10
CA ILE A 63 11.33 29.02 -8.20
C ILE A 63 10.83 29.34 -6.78
N CYS A 64 10.83 28.32 -5.90
CA CYS A 64 10.36 28.44 -4.52
C CYS A 64 11.40 29.10 -3.60
N ALA A 65 12.03 30.20 -4.07
CA ALA A 65 12.89 31.03 -3.21
C ALA A 65 12.04 31.75 -2.14
N PRO A 66 12.59 32.07 -0.96
CA PRO A 66 11.83 32.73 0.12
C PRO A 66 11.06 33.98 -0.29
N ALA A 67 11.66 34.83 -1.12
CA ALA A 67 11.00 36.03 -1.63
C ALA A 67 9.77 35.70 -2.51
N ASN A 68 9.87 34.68 -3.37
CA ASN A 68 8.75 34.25 -4.20
C ASN A 68 7.67 33.59 -3.36
N ALA A 69 8.06 32.75 -2.37
CA ALA A 69 7.12 32.11 -1.45
C ALA A 69 6.29 33.15 -0.67
N TYR A 70 6.95 34.21 -0.16
CA TYR A 70 6.28 35.31 0.52
C TYR A 70 5.23 36.00 -0.37
N LEU A 71 5.57 36.27 -1.64
CA LEU A 71 4.66 36.89 -2.60
C LEU A 71 3.55 35.96 -3.09
N ASN A 72 3.76 34.62 -3.03
CA ASN A 72 2.78 33.65 -3.48
C ASN A 72 1.79 33.25 -2.37
N HIS A 73 2.12 33.44 -1.09
CA HIS A 73 1.24 33.09 0.03
C HIS A 73 -0.14 33.77 -0.06
N PRO A 74 -0.28 35.08 -0.29
CA PRO A 74 -1.58 35.71 -0.48
C PRO A 74 -2.40 35.08 -1.63
N ILE A 75 -1.72 34.67 -2.71
CA ILE A 75 -2.37 34.02 -3.86
C ILE A 75 -2.94 32.64 -3.46
N VAL A 76 -2.25 31.92 -2.58
CA VAL A 76 -2.74 30.63 -2.05
C VAL A 76 -4.01 30.85 -1.20
N GLU A 77 -4.01 31.84 -0.31
CA GLU A 77 -5.17 32.15 0.52
C GLU A 77 -6.38 32.60 -0.32
N GLU A 78 -6.18 33.48 -1.28
CA GLU A 78 -7.24 33.91 -2.21
C GLU A 78 -7.77 32.73 -3.05
N ARG A 79 -6.91 31.79 -3.42
CA ARG A 79 -7.29 30.58 -4.14
C ARG A 79 -8.22 29.71 -3.31
N LEU A 80 -7.96 29.51 -2.02
CA LEU A 80 -8.82 28.76 -1.12
C LEU A 80 -10.24 29.36 -1.04
N VAL A 81 -10.32 30.71 -0.99
CA VAL A 81 -11.62 31.40 -1.01
C VAL A 81 -12.37 31.13 -2.32
N LYS A 82 -11.69 31.26 -3.47
CA LYS A 82 -12.28 31.00 -4.79
C LYS A 82 -12.70 29.54 -4.97
N LEU A 83 -11.91 28.59 -4.46
CA LEU A 83 -12.26 27.17 -4.47
C LEU A 83 -13.49 26.87 -3.60
N ALA A 84 -13.63 27.52 -2.43
CA ALA A 84 -14.82 27.38 -1.60
C ALA A 84 -16.07 27.93 -2.32
N GLU A 85 -15.94 29.02 -3.06
CA GLU A 85 -17.01 29.59 -3.89
C GLU A 85 -17.35 28.68 -5.07
N TYR A 86 -16.35 28.16 -5.77
CA TYR A 86 -16.51 27.13 -6.81
C TYR A 86 -17.31 25.94 -6.28
N GLY A 87 -17.00 25.47 -5.07
CA GLY A 87 -17.75 24.42 -4.38
C GLY A 87 -19.22 24.74 -4.13
N CYS A 88 -19.56 26.04 -3.98
CA CYS A 88 -20.93 26.51 -3.78
C CYS A 88 -21.74 26.64 -5.09
N THR A 89 -21.08 26.76 -6.23
CA THR A 89 -21.70 27.13 -7.54
C THR A 89 -21.36 26.10 -8.61
N THR A 90 -20.25 26.26 -9.30
CA THR A 90 -19.83 25.45 -10.45
C THR A 90 -19.75 23.96 -10.12
N ALA A 91 -19.36 23.60 -8.90
CA ALA A 91 -19.31 22.20 -8.48
C ALA A 91 -20.72 21.57 -8.37
N LEU A 92 -21.77 22.34 -8.19
CA LEU A 92 -23.16 21.86 -8.29
C LEU A 92 -23.59 21.74 -9.75
N GLU A 93 -23.22 22.69 -10.60
CA GLU A 93 -23.60 22.72 -12.01
C GLU A 93 -22.99 21.56 -12.80
N ASN A 94 -21.74 21.21 -12.51
CA ASN A 94 -21.03 20.11 -13.18
C ASN A 94 -21.16 18.74 -12.50
N GLY A 95 -21.92 18.66 -11.40
CA GLY A 95 -22.22 17.42 -10.71
C GLY A 95 -21.12 16.91 -9.77
N LEU A 96 -20.06 17.68 -9.52
CA LEU A 96 -19.04 17.34 -8.53
C LEU A 96 -19.65 17.33 -7.11
N ASN A 97 -20.43 18.36 -6.75
CA ASN A 97 -21.30 18.36 -5.58
C ASN A 97 -22.75 18.10 -6.02
N LYS A 98 -23.54 17.45 -5.16
CA LYS A 98 -24.96 17.18 -5.45
C LYS A 98 -25.83 17.67 -4.31
N LEU A 99 -26.91 18.41 -4.65
CA LEU A 99 -27.91 18.88 -3.71
C LEU A 99 -29.26 18.25 -4.05
N GLU A 100 -29.79 17.45 -3.16
CA GLU A 100 -31.07 16.80 -3.29
C GLU A 100 -31.98 17.29 -2.13
N LEU A 101 -33.02 18.01 -2.42
CA LEU A 101 -33.95 18.51 -1.40
C LEU A 101 -35.14 17.57 -1.26
N GLY A 102 -35.45 17.22 -0.03
CA GLY A 102 -36.59 16.41 0.38
C GLY A 102 -37.66 17.23 1.10
N ASP A 103 -38.22 16.69 2.18
CA ASP A 103 -39.35 17.29 2.94
C ASP A 103 -38.92 18.33 3.99
N GLY A 104 -37.61 18.54 4.17
CA GLY A 104 -37.06 19.51 5.10
C GLY A 104 -36.91 19.01 6.54
N LYS A 105 -37.35 17.81 6.90
CA LYS A 105 -37.21 17.30 8.28
C LYS A 105 -35.78 16.84 8.59
N VAL A 106 -35.20 16.12 7.68
CA VAL A 106 -33.87 15.53 7.85
C VAL A 106 -32.96 15.94 6.70
N GLY A 107 -31.76 16.39 7.03
CA GLY A 107 -30.68 16.65 6.10
C GLY A 107 -29.42 15.83 6.42
N VAL A 108 -28.73 15.37 5.39
CA VAL A 108 -27.48 14.64 5.50
C VAL A 108 -26.42 15.30 4.65
N ILE A 109 -25.30 15.69 5.26
CA ILE A 109 -24.08 16.09 4.58
C ILE A 109 -23.14 14.89 4.58
N THR A 110 -22.59 14.55 3.43
CA THR A 110 -21.77 13.35 3.28
C THR A 110 -20.85 13.44 2.07
N ALA A 111 -19.86 12.54 2.00
CA ALA A 111 -18.90 12.45 0.90
C ALA A 111 -18.51 11.00 0.62
N SER A 112 -17.97 10.74 -0.57
CA SER A 112 -17.44 9.44 -0.95
C SER A 112 -18.44 8.30 -0.71
N ILE A 113 -17.95 7.10 -0.35
CA ILE A 113 -18.79 5.90 -0.14
C ILE A 113 -19.86 6.08 0.96
N ALA A 114 -19.62 6.97 1.94
CA ALA A 114 -20.57 7.22 3.01
C ALA A 114 -21.90 7.80 2.47
N TYR A 115 -21.89 8.46 1.30
CA TYR A 115 -23.10 8.87 0.61
C TYR A 115 -23.96 7.68 0.20
N GLU A 116 -23.38 6.65 -0.38
CA GLU A 116 -24.11 5.46 -0.81
C GLU A 116 -24.78 4.75 0.39
N TYR A 117 -24.05 4.62 1.50
CA TYR A 117 -24.59 4.04 2.73
C TYR A 117 -25.73 4.88 3.30
N ALA A 118 -25.57 6.20 3.32
CA ALA A 118 -26.62 7.08 3.82
C ALA A 118 -27.87 7.07 2.92
N LYS A 119 -27.70 7.09 1.60
CA LYS A 119 -28.80 7.00 0.62
C LYS A 119 -29.64 5.74 0.78
N GLU A 120 -29.00 4.60 1.08
CA GLU A 120 -29.71 3.33 1.28
C GLU A 120 -30.46 3.27 2.60
N VAL A 121 -30.00 4.00 3.63
CA VAL A 121 -30.48 3.87 5.00
C VAL A 121 -31.54 4.91 5.37
N PHE A 122 -31.31 6.16 4.99
CA PHE A 122 -32.23 7.23 5.38
C PHE A 122 -33.55 7.14 4.62
N PRO A 123 -34.69 7.50 5.30
CA PRO A 123 -35.99 7.36 4.69
C PRO A 123 -36.21 8.28 3.49
N GLU A 124 -37.19 7.93 2.67
CA GLU A 124 -37.66 8.79 1.59
C GLU A 124 -38.06 10.18 2.14
N GLY A 125 -37.78 11.24 1.40
CA GLY A 125 -37.96 12.62 1.85
C GLY A 125 -36.77 13.23 2.56
N THR A 126 -35.71 12.48 2.84
CA THR A 126 -34.44 13.01 3.37
C THR A 126 -33.73 13.90 2.33
N SER A 127 -33.26 15.06 2.77
CA SER A 127 -32.43 15.95 1.97
C SER A 127 -30.97 15.54 2.05
N PHE A 128 -30.25 15.59 0.91
CA PHE A 128 -28.82 15.25 0.86
C PHE A 128 -28.01 16.40 0.25
N LEU A 129 -26.89 16.71 0.90
CA LEU A 129 -25.79 17.47 0.32
C LEU A 129 -24.57 16.55 0.23
N LYS A 130 -24.32 16.02 -0.95
CA LYS A 130 -23.15 15.21 -1.23
C LYS A 130 -22.02 16.09 -1.73
N LEU A 131 -20.87 16.05 -1.05
CA LEU A 131 -19.69 16.81 -1.40
C LEU A 131 -18.68 15.91 -2.13
N GLY A 132 -18.43 16.22 -3.39
CA GLY A 132 -17.30 15.68 -4.15
C GLY A 132 -16.05 16.54 -3.95
N LEU A 133 -16.20 17.85 -3.74
CA LEU A 133 -15.15 18.76 -3.32
C LEU A 133 -15.22 18.94 -1.80
N THR A 134 -14.33 18.26 -1.07
CA THR A 134 -14.33 18.23 0.40
C THR A 134 -13.34 19.20 1.05
N TYR A 135 -12.46 19.81 0.26
CA TYR A 135 -11.53 20.84 0.74
C TYR A 135 -11.17 21.84 -0.36
N PRO A 136 -11.30 23.16 -0.08
CA PRO A 136 -11.99 23.73 1.09
C PRO A 136 -13.49 23.44 1.07
N LEU A 137 -14.11 23.36 2.25
CA LEU A 137 -15.56 23.11 2.34
C LEU A 137 -16.38 24.30 1.78
N PRO A 138 -17.45 24.08 1.03
CA PRO A 138 -18.34 25.11 0.51
C PRO A 138 -19.28 25.62 1.61
N MET A 139 -18.75 26.33 2.60
CA MET A 139 -19.47 26.68 3.83
C MET A 139 -20.75 27.50 3.63
N ASN A 140 -20.82 28.33 2.57
CA ASN A 140 -22.05 29.07 2.26
C ASN A 140 -23.15 28.11 1.81
N LEU A 141 -22.84 27.16 0.94
CA LEU A 141 -23.78 26.11 0.52
C LEU A 141 -24.24 25.25 1.72
N ILE A 142 -23.30 24.88 2.59
CA ILE A 142 -23.59 24.10 3.81
C ILE A 142 -24.52 24.87 4.74
N ARG A 143 -24.29 26.18 4.98
CA ARG A 143 -25.17 27.04 5.79
C ARG A 143 -26.57 27.13 5.19
N ASP A 144 -26.67 27.29 3.88
CA ASP A 144 -27.98 27.39 3.20
C ASP A 144 -28.72 26.06 3.16
N PHE A 145 -28.00 24.95 3.09
CA PHE A 145 -28.59 23.62 3.26
C PHE A 145 -29.09 23.39 4.68
N ALA A 146 -28.28 23.71 5.69
CA ALA A 146 -28.65 23.57 7.10
C ALA A 146 -29.91 24.33 7.49
N LYS A 147 -30.14 25.52 6.90
CA LYS A 147 -31.40 26.30 7.13
C LYS A 147 -32.65 25.65 6.56
N LYS A 148 -32.52 24.69 5.65
CA LYS A 148 -33.63 24.03 4.95
C LYS A 148 -34.07 22.74 5.62
N VAL A 149 -33.43 22.33 6.71
CA VAL A 149 -33.71 21.09 7.41
C VAL A 149 -33.86 21.31 8.92
N GLU A 150 -34.72 20.52 9.56
CA GLU A 150 -34.92 20.61 11.01
C GLU A 150 -33.80 19.89 11.79
N LYS A 151 -33.31 18.80 11.25
CA LYS A 151 -32.22 17.99 11.86
C LYS A 151 -31.16 17.70 10.85
N LEU A 152 -29.90 18.00 11.17
CA LEU A 152 -28.74 17.83 10.30
C LEU A 152 -27.84 16.70 10.81
N TYR A 153 -27.52 15.79 9.91
CA TYR A 153 -26.52 14.76 10.13
C TYR A 153 -25.28 14.98 9.25
N VAL A 154 -24.11 14.64 9.77
CA VAL A 154 -22.87 14.51 8.98
C VAL A 154 -22.43 13.06 9.03
N ILE A 155 -22.44 12.40 7.86
CA ILE A 155 -22.05 11.00 7.74
C ILE A 155 -20.76 10.93 6.92
N GLU A 156 -19.66 10.67 7.61
CA GLU A 156 -18.32 10.56 7.04
C GLU A 156 -17.54 9.41 7.69
N GLU A 157 -16.57 8.85 7.01
CA GLU A 157 -15.74 7.78 7.56
C GLU A 157 -14.58 8.34 8.40
N LEU A 158 -14.09 7.55 9.36
CA LEU A 158 -12.94 7.84 10.22
C LEU A 158 -13.10 9.15 11.01
N GLU A 159 -12.13 10.05 10.92
CA GLU A 159 -12.06 11.29 11.70
C GLU A 159 -13.13 12.32 11.29
N PRO A 160 -13.60 13.16 12.24
CA PRO A 160 -14.65 14.15 12.01
C PRO A 160 -14.12 15.39 11.27
N PHE A 161 -13.73 15.26 10.02
CA PHE A 161 -13.20 16.37 9.25
C PHE A 161 -14.27 17.39 8.88
N MET A 162 -15.35 16.93 8.20
CA MET A 162 -16.46 17.81 7.82
C MET A 162 -17.25 18.28 9.04
N GLU A 163 -17.54 17.38 9.95
CA GLU A 163 -18.29 17.68 11.17
C GLU A 163 -17.63 18.78 12.01
N ASN A 164 -16.31 18.70 12.20
CA ASN A 164 -15.58 19.69 12.97
C ASN A 164 -15.63 21.09 12.34
N GLU A 165 -15.43 21.19 11.04
CA GLU A 165 -15.50 22.46 10.31
C GLU A 165 -16.93 23.04 10.32
N ILE A 166 -17.95 22.19 10.18
CA ILE A 166 -19.36 22.60 10.23
C ILE A 166 -19.73 23.11 11.63
N LYS A 167 -19.33 22.40 12.68
CA LYS A 167 -19.54 22.83 14.08
C LYS A 167 -18.76 24.10 14.40
N ALA A 168 -17.52 24.23 13.93
CA ALA A 168 -16.71 25.46 14.09
C ALA A 168 -17.36 26.67 13.42
N ALA A 169 -18.13 26.46 12.36
CA ALA A 169 -18.91 27.52 11.70
C ALA A 169 -20.23 27.87 12.43
N GLY A 170 -20.48 27.28 13.59
CA GLY A 170 -21.69 27.51 14.41
C GLY A 170 -22.95 26.80 13.89
N ILE A 171 -22.81 25.71 13.14
CA ILE A 171 -23.92 24.92 12.62
C ILE A 171 -24.06 23.64 13.47
N ASP A 172 -25.20 23.46 14.11
CA ASP A 172 -25.49 22.27 14.89
C ASP A 172 -25.70 21.08 13.96
N CYS A 173 -24.99 19.99 14.22
CA CYS A 173 -25.12 18.73 13.49
C CYS A 173 -24.77 17.54 14.37
N VAL A 174 -25.28 16.38 13.99
CA VAL A 174 -25.04 15.10 14.64
C VAL A 174 -24.17 14.23 13.72
N GLY A 175 -23.08 13.67 14.22
CA GLY A 175 -22.17 12.91 13.38
C GLY A 175 -21.47 11.77 14.14
N LYS A 176 -20.23 11.96 14.55
CA LYS A 176 -19.38 10.92 15.15
C LYS A 176 -19.86 10.41 16.50
N GLU A 177 -20.65 11.16 17.20
CA GLU A 177 -21.32 10.69 18.43
C GLU A 177 -22.21 9.46 18.17
N LEU A 178 -22.72 9.30 16.95
CA LEU A 178 -23.48 8.13 16.51
C LEU A 178 -22.61 7.12 15.76
N THR A 179 -21.91 7.58 14.70
CA THR A 179 -21.18 6.67 13.81
C THR A 179 -19.85 6.17 14.39
N GLY A 180 -19.27 6.92 15.34
CA GLY A 180 -17.92 6.63 15.87
C GLY A 180 -16.82 6.92 14.86
N VAL A 181 -15.55 6.78 15.30
CA VAL A 181 -14.34 7.06 14.49
C VAL A 181 -13.59 5.79 14.09
N MET A 182 -14.03 4.63 14.56
CA MET A 182 -13.28 3.38 14.39
C MET A 182 -13.79 2.60 13.18
N TYR A 183 -12.83 2.22 12.32
CA TYR A 183 -13.04 1.38 11.15
C TYR A 183 -13.91 2.02 10.06
N GLU A 184 -14.15 1.27 8.99
CA GLU A 184 -15.03 1.67 7.89
C GLU A 184 -16.52 1.60 8.28
N LEU A 185 -17.32 2.47 7.67
CA LEU A 185 -18.78 2.38 7.76
C LEU A 185 -19.32 1.31 6.80
N ASN A 186 -20.55 0.94 7.00
CA ASN A 186 -21.36 0.18 6.07
C ASN A 186 -22.84 0.49 6.32
N THR A 187 -23.70 0.08 5.41
CA THR A 187 -25.15 0.32 5.45
C THR A 187 -25.78 -0.11 6.79
N GLU A 188 -25.42 -1.30 7.30
CA GLU A 188 -26.01 -1.82 8.54
C GLU A 188 -25.54 -1.03 9.78
N LEU A 189 -24.27 -0.63 9.83
CA LEU A 189 -23.77 0.21 10.93
C LEU A 189 -24.46 1.58 10.94
N VAL A 190 -24.64 2.20 9.77
CA VAL A 190 -25.32 3.48 9.67
C VAL A 190 -26.81 3.31 10.09
N ARG A 191 -27.48 2.25 9.63
CA ARG A 191 -28.87 1.94 10.00
C ARG A 191 -29.02 1.75 11.50
N GLU A 192 -28.18 0.95 12.13
CA GLU A 192 -28.23 0.66 13.55
C GLU A 192 -27.92 1.90 14.39
N ARG A 193 -26.81 2.56 14.09
CA ARG A 193 -26.29 3.65 14.92
C ARG A 193 -27.07 4.96 14.77
N VAL A 194 -27.53 5.27 13.56
CA VAL A 194 -28.24 6.52 13.26
C VAL A 194 -29.74 6.39 13.47
N LEU A 195 -30.36 5.30 13.01
CA LEU A 195 -31.80 5.10 13.08
C LEU A 195 -32.25 4.19 14.23
N GLY A 196 -31.32 3.55 14.96
CA GLY A 196 -31.64 2.61 16.04
C GLY A 196 -32.23 1.28 15.56
N ILE A 197 -32.19 1.01 14.25
CA ILE A 197 -32.77 -0.19 13.65
C ILE A 197 -31.71 -1.28 13.63
N LYS A 198 -31.88 -2.32 14.44
CA LYS A 198 -30.96 -3.46 14.48
C LYS A 198 -31.00 -4.26 13.19
N PRO A 199 -29.85 -4.72 12.69
CA PRO A 199 -29.79 -5.55 11.49
C PRO A 199 -30.55 -6.86 11.70
N ASN A 200 -31.32 -7.25 10.68
CA ASN A 200 -32.10 -8.49 10.69
C ASN A 200 -31.44 -9.55 9.79
N TYR A 201 -30.17 -9.87 10.06
CA TYR A 201 -29.53 -11.00 9.39
C TYR A 201 -29.31 -12.17 10.34
N LYS A 202 -29.44 -13.39 9.78
CA LYS A 202 -29.11 -14.59 10.52
C LYS A 202 -27.59 -14.73 10.61
N THR A 203 -27.07 -14.66 11.82
CA THR A 203 -25.68 -15.04 12.06
C THR A 203 -25.56 -16.54 11.93
N ILE A 204 -24.75 -17.01 11.01
CA ILE A 204 -24.39 -18.43 10.89
C ILE A 204 -23.32 -18.69 11.94
N THR A 205 -23.69 -19.30 13.06
CA THR A 205 -22.82 -19.50 14.23
C THR A 205 -22.09 -20.84 14.22
N ASP A 206 -22.54 -21.80 13.43
CA ASP A 206 -22.08 -23.19 13.38
C ASP A 206 -21.06 -23.45 12.26
N VAL A 207 -20.74 -22.47 11.44
CA VAL A 207 -19.70 -22.58 10.44
C VAL A 207 -18.47 -21.78 10.87
N GLN A 208 -17.38 -22.48 11.14
CA GLN A 208 -16.08 -21.83 11.33
C GLN A 208 -15.55 -21.39 9.96
N VAL A 209 -15.57 -20.07 9.72
CA VAL A 209 -14.95 -19.50 8.53
C VAL A 209 -13.43 -19.56 8.67
N ALA A 210 -12.75 -20.24 7.75
CA ALA A 210 -11.30 -20.29 7.72
C ALA A 210 -10.73 -18.87 7.49
N LYS A 211 -9.85 -18.43 8.39
CA LYS A 211 -9.10 -17.20 8.20
C LYS A 211 -8.16 -17.36 7.00
N ARG A 212 -8.18 -16.41 6.08
CA ARG A 212 -7.33 -16.39 4.88
C ARG A 212 -6.46 -15.12 4.88
N PRO A 213 -5.45 -15.03 5.76
CA PRO A 213 -4.55 -13.89 5.77
C PRO A 213 -3.75 -13.85 4.46
N PRO A 214 -3.32 -12.66 4.01
CA PRO A 214 -2.41 -12.54 2.89
C PRO A 214 -1.15 -13.36 3.15
N ALA A 215 -0.66 -14.04 2.11
CA ALA A 215 0.55 -14.85 2.18
C ALA A 215 1.41 -14.64 0.92
N LEU A 216 2.71 -14.90 1.03
CA LEU A 216 3.59 -14.96 -0.13
C LEU A 216 3.09 -16.04 -1.09
N CYS A 217 3.09 -15.75 -2.40
CA CYS A 217 2.66 -16.69 -3.43
C CYS A 217 3.46 -18.01 -3.41
N PRO A 218 2.91 -19.14 -3.91
CA PRO A 218 3.72 -20.32 -4.19
C PRO A 218 4.92 -19.95 -5.09
N GLY A 219 6.12 -20.39 -4.73
CA GLY A 219 7.34 -20.06 -5.46
C GLY A 219 7.81 -18.60 -5.40
N CYS A 220 7.23 -17.78 -4.51
CA CYS A 220 7.68 -16.41 -4.33
C CYS A 220 9.19 -16.35 -4.02
N PRO A 221 9.96 -15.51 -4.74
CA PRO A 221 11.40 -15.40 -4.55
C PRO A 221 11.81 -14.94 -3.15
N HIS A 222 10.99 -14.12 -2.48
CA HIS A 222 11.30 -13.59 -1.15
C HIS A 222 11.29 -14.66 -0.04
N ARG A 223 10.67 -15.81 -0.27
CA ARG A 223 10.43 -16.84 0.74
C ARG A 223 11.71 -17.45 1.30
N GLY A 224 12.65 -17.82 0.44
CA GLY A 224 13.90 -18.43 0.88
C GLY A 224 14.79 -17.50 1.69
N PHE A 225 14.78 -16.20 1.37
CA PHE A 225 15.48 -15.18 2.15
C PHE A 225 14.93 -15.11 3.60
N PHE A 226 13.64 -14.90 3.77
CA PHE A 226 13.03 -14.81 5.11
C PHE A 226 13.12 -16.13 5.87
N TYR A 227 12.96 -17.27 5.19
CA TYR A 227 13.15 -18.57 5.80
C TYR A 227 14.58 -18.74 6.34
N THR A 228 15.58 -18.26 5.63
CA THR A 228 16.99 -18.33 6.07
C THR A 228 17.23 -17.44 7.29
N LEU A 229 16.80 -16.17 7.24
CA LEU A 229 16.99 -15.25 8.37
C LEU A 229 16.22 -15.67 9.63
N SER A 230 15.02 -16.24 9.49
CA SER A 230 14.18 -16.68 10.61
C SER A 230 14.79 -17.79 11.49
N LYS A 231 15.89 -18.40 11.04
CA LYS A 231 16.60 -19.44 11.81
C LYS A 231 17.45 -18.88 12.94
N ASN A 232 17.79 -17.60 12.90
CA ASN A 232 18.63 -16.97 13.91
C ASN A 232 17.85 -15.82 14.63
N LYS A 233 17.60 -16.00 15.92
CA LYS A 233 16.86 -15.03 16.75
C LYS A 233 17.66 -13.75 17.07
N ASN A 234 18.94 -13.73 16.77
CA ASN A 234 19.78 -12.54 16.93
C ASN A 234 19.77 -11.62 15.72
N TYR A 235 19.08 -12.03 14.65
CA TYR A 235 18.88 -11.19 13.48
C TYR A 235 17.64 -10.30 13.68
N VAL A 236 17.84 -9.01 13.52
CA VAL A 236 16.79 -8.00 13.60
C VAL A 236 16.52 -7.50 12.18
N VAL A 237 15.29 -7.60 11.73
CA VAL A 237 14.93 -7.28 10.33
C VAL A 237 14.03 -6.04 10.30
N THR A 238 14.55 -4.97 9.71
CA THR A 238 13.79 -3.75 9.45
C THR A 238 13.42 -3.72 7.98
N GLY A 239 12.13 -3.69 7.69
CA GLY A 239 11.63 -3.72 6.32
C GLY A 239 10.77 -2.52 5.97
N ASP A 240 10.20 -2.58 4.79
CA ASP A 240 9.24 -1.61 4.29
C ASP A 240 8.05 -2.30 3.61
N ILE A 241 7.24 -1.56 2.86
CA ILE A 241 6.00 -2.06 2.27
C ILE A 241 6.23 -2.63 0.86
N GLY A 242 5.86 -3.88 0.71
CA GLY A 242 5.87 -4.63 -0.54
C GLY A 242 5.41 -6.07 -0.30
N CYS A 243 5.47 -6.95 -1.30
CA CYS A 243 5.16 -8.38 -1.09
C CYS A 243 6.02 -8.99 0.02
N TYR A 244 7.25 -8.55 0.15
CA TYR A 244 8.19 -9.01 1.17
C TYR A 244 7.80 -8.59 2.60
N THR A 245 6.95 -7.59 2.80
CA THR A 245 6.38 -7.28 4.13
C THR A 245 5.73 -8.52 4.73
N LEU A 246 5.13 -9.40 3.91
CA LEU A 246 4.52 -10.64 4.36
C LEU A 246 5.49 -11.64 5.03
N GLY A 247 6.80 -11.35 5.01
CA GLY A 247 7.79 -12.06 5.81
C GLY A 247 7.58 -11.91 7.34
N PHE A 248 6.80 -10.90 7.79
CA PHE A 248 6.42 -10.77 9.20
C PHE A 248 5.46 -11.86 9.67
N ALA A 249 4.66 -12.40 8.74
CA ALA A 249 3.59 -13.33 9.08
C ALA A 249 4.10 -14.74 9.41
N PRO A 250 3.39 -15.48 10.28
CA PRO A 250 3.68 -16.88 10.51
C PRO A 250 3.64 -17.69 9.20
N PRO A 251 4.48 -18.73 9.06
CA PRO A 251 5.44 -19.25 10.03
C PRO A 251 6.84 -18.61 9.95
N LEU A 252 7.04 -17.62 9.06
CA LEU A 252 8.33 -16.97 8.85
C LEU A 252 8.71 -16.08 10.05
N ASN A 253 7.78 -15.24 10.50
CA ASN A 253 7.97 -14.32 11.65
C ASN A 253 9.32 -13.58 11.60
N CYS A 254 9.66 -13.05 10.43
CA CYS A 254 11.00 -12.55 10.14
C CYS A 254 10.95 -11.11 9.63
N MET A 255 10.36 -10.23 10.42
CA MET A 255 10.43 -8.79 10.25
C MET A 255 9.98 -8.13 11.56
N ASP A 256 10.83 -7.28 12.13
CA ASP A 256 10.62 -6.67 13.45
C ASP A 256 10.01 -5.27 13.33
N VAL A 257 10.33 -4.54 12.26
CA VAL A 257 9.86 -3.17 12.04
C VAL A 257 9.49 -2.96 10.58
N CYS A 258 8.35 -2.31 10.35
CA CYS A 258 7.92 -1.81 9.06
C CYS A 258 7.13 -0.51 9.28
N ILE A 259 7.62 0.63 8.73
CA ILE A 259 7.01 1.95 8.93
C ILE A 259 6.43 2.48 7.62
N CYS A 260 7.26 2.63 6.60
CA CYS A 260 6.87 3.18 5.30
C CYS A 260 7.78 2.66 4.18
N MET A 261 7.38 2.85 2.93
CA MET A 261 8.24 2.54 1.77
C MET A 261 9.53 3.36 1.83
N GLY A 262 10.69 2.68 1.74
CA GLY A 262 12.02 3.26 1.89
C GLY A 262 12.53 3.35 3.34
N GLY A 263 11.67 3.11 4.33
CA GLY A 263 12.03 3.18 5.75
C GLY A 263 12.92 2.06 6.25
N GLY A 264 13.00 0.93 5.55
CA GLY A 264 13.73 -0.25 6.01
C GLY A 264 15.21 -0.01 6.29
N PHE A 265 15.90 0.75 5.44
CA PHE A 265 17.32 1.10 5.65
C PHE A 265 17.49 2.14 6.76
N SER A 266 16.70 3.20 6.75
CA SER A 266 16.80 4.28 7.74
C SER A 266 16.43 3.83 9.15
N ALA A 267 15.36 3.04 9.30
CA ALA A 267 14.99 2.44 10.58
C ALA A 267 16.07 1.46 11.08
N GLY A 268 16.61 0.63 10.17
CA GLY A 268 17.72 -0.27 10.48
C GLY A 268 18.97 0.46 10.94
N MET A 269 19.29 1.58 10.28
CA MET A 269 20.41 2.43 10.68
C MET A 269 20.21 2.99 12.11
N GLY A 270 19.02 3.49 12.41
CA GLY A 270 18.69 3.98 13.76
C GLY A 270 18.84 2.89 14.83
N MET A 271 18.33 1.67 14.57
CA MET A 271 18.47 0.53 15.47
C MET A 271 19.95 0.11 15.63
N ALA A 272 20.70 0.01 14.54
CA ALA A 272 22.12 -0.35 14.62
C ALA A 272 22.92 0.65 15.44
N LYS A 273 22.65 1.96 15.29
CA LYS A 273 23.28 3.00 16.10
C LYS A 273 22.90 2.92 17.58
N SER A 274 21.62 2.61 17.88
CA SER A 274 21.19 2.39 19.27
C SER A 274 21.94 1.20 19.88
N PHE A 275 22.02 0.06 19.18
CA PHE A 275 22.75 -1.11 19.65
C PHE A 275 24.22 -0.82 19.87
N GLN A 276 24.88 -0.10 18.95
CA GLN A 276 26.26 0.33 19.12
C GLN A 276 26.47 1.18 20.37
N ARG A 277 25.57 2.15 20.59
CA ARG A 277 25.64 3.05 21.74
C ARG A 277 25.46 2.31 23.07
N GLU A 278 24.61 1.29 23.10
CA GLU A 278 24.30 0.50 24.30
C GLU A 278 25.22 -0.71 24.48
N GLY A 279 26.20 -0.91 23.57
CA GLY A 279 27.15 -2.02 23.64
C GLY A 279 26.55 -3.40 23.34
N VAL A 280 25.40 -3.44 22.62
CA VAL A 280 24.77 -4.69 22.18
C VAL A 280 25.54 -5.23 20.97
N THR A 281 26.24 -6.35 21.14
CA THR A 281 27.13 -6.91 20.12
C THR A 281 26.62 -8.20 19.50
N ASP A 282 25.63 -8.85 20.07
CA ASP A 282 25.06 -10.13 19.63
C ASP A 282 23.94 -9.97 18.59
N LYS A 283 23.48 -8.75 18.33
CA LYS A 283 22.44 -8.45 17.34
C LYS A 283 23.04 -8.00 16.02
N VAL A 284 22.46 -8.51 14.93
CA VAL A 284 22.78 -8.08 13.56
C VAL A 284 21.52 -7.52 12.90
N VAL A 285 21.60 -6.29 12.44
CA VAL A 285 20.47 -5.62 11.76
C VAL A 285 20.54 -5.84 10.26
N PHE A 286 19.46 -6.36 9.70
CA PHE A 286 19.22 -6.48 8.26
C PHE A 286 18.15 -5.47 7.85
N GLY A 287 18.54 -4.47 7.05
CA GLY A 287 17.58 -3.53 6.46
C GLY A 287 17.08 -4.10 5.11
N VAL A 288 15.77 -4.21 4.93
CA VAL A 288 15.20 -4.92 3.78
C VAL A 288 14.29 -4.01 2.98
N MET A 289 14.43 -4.01 1.66
CA MET A 289 13.50 -3.38 0.73
C MET A 289 13.47 -4.07 -0.64
N GLY A 290 12.42 -3.82 -1.42
CA GLY A 290 12.34 -4.28 -2.80
C GLY A 290 13.14 -3.41 -3.77
N ASP A 291 13.37 -3.93 -4.97
CA ASP A 291 14.06 -3.22 -6.06
C ASP A 291 13.40 -1.91 -6.45
N SER A 292 12.09 -1.88 -6.60
CA SER A 292 11.35 -0.65 -6.89
C SER A 292 11.56 0.40 -5.80
N THR A 293 11.35 0.03 -4.53
CA THR A 293 11.55 0.92 -3.39
C THR A 293 12.98 1.43 -3.31
N PHE A 294 13.96 0.59 -3.60
CA PHE A 294 15.36 0.99 -3.63
C PHE A 294 15.59 2.18 -4.58
N PHE A 295 15.05 2.10 -5.81
CA PHE A 295 15.22 3.17 -6.79
C PHE A 295 14.45 4.44 -6.47
N HIS A 296 13.23 4.36 -5.94
CA HIS A 296 12.45 5.59 -5.72
C HIS A 296 12.74 6.30 -4.39
N SER A 297 13.20 5.60 -3.34
CA SER A 297 13.45 6.21 -2.01
C SER A 297 14.54 5.53 -1.18
N GLY A 298 14.99 4.33 -1.52
CA GLY A 298 15.95 3.57 -0.73
C GLY A 298 17.40 4.01 -0.90
N MET A 299 17.76 4.61 -2.04
CA MET A 299 19.13 5.03 -2.35
C MET A 299 19.68 6.06 -1.34
N THR A 300 18.86 6.97 -0.86
CA THR A 300 19.25 7.94 0.18
C THR A 300 19.57 7.27 1.50
N GLY A 301 18.77 6.27 1.90
CA GLY A 301 19.03 5.46 3.09
C GLY A 301 20.30 4.61 2.95
N ALA A 302 20.59 4.10 1.76
CA ALA A 302 21.85 3.39 1.50
C ALA A 302 23.08 4.33 1.63
N ALA A 303 23.01 5.52 1.06
CA ALA A 303 24.07 6.52 1.21
C ALA A 303 24.30 6.88 2.69
N GLU A 304 23.22 7.01 3.47
CA GLU A 304 23.27 7.33 4.91
C GLU A 304 24.01 6.26 5.72
N ILE A 305 23.81 4.97 5.41
CA ILE A 305 24.51 3.86 6.08
C ILE A 305 26.03 4.01 5.95
N ILE A 306 26.52 4.32 4.76
CA ILE A 306 27.95 4.51 4.52
C ILE A 306 28.44 5.81 5.16
N TYR A 307 27.74 6.93 4.91
CA TYR A 307 28.14 8.26 5.40
C TYR A 307 28.30 8.30 6.91
N ASN A 308 27.39 7.67 7.64
CA ASN A 308 27.41 7.63 9.11
C ASN A 308 27.95 6.31 9.69
N ASN A 309 28.64 5.52 8.88
CA ASN A 309 29.31 4.30 9.34
C ASN A 309 28.35 3.37 10.13
N GLY A 310 27.24 2.99 9.49
CA GLY A 310 26.21 2.14 10.07
C GLY A 310 26.60 0.66 10.09
N ARG A 311 26.54 0.03 11.26
CA ARG A 311 26.83 -1.39 11.42
C ARG A 311 25.60 -2.24 11.15
N MET A 312 25.20 -2.33 9.89
CA MET A 312 24.06 -3.12 9.43
C MET A 312 24.28 -3.69 8.02
N ILE A 313 23.42 -4.60 7.61
CA ILE A 313 23.48 -5.24 6.29
C ILE A 313 22.22 -4.82 5.51
N PRO A 314 22.30 -3.89 4.55
CA PRO A 314 21.21 -3.61 3.65
C PRO A 314 20.99 -4.76 2.66
N CYS A 315 19.71 -5.12 2.47
CA CYS A 315 19.28 -6.20 1.61
C CYS A 315 18.26 -5.68 0.59
N VAL A 316 18.58 -5.75 -0.69
CA VAL A 316 17.65 -5.43 -1.78
C VAL A 316 17.07 -6.72 -2.36
N LEU A 317 15.76 -6.89 -2.25
CA LEU A 317 15.03 -8.05 -2.75
C LEU A 317 14.58 -7.80 -4.20
N ASP A 318 15.48 -8.07 -5.15
CA ASP A 318 15.27 -7.82 -6.57
C ASP A 318 14.46 -8.95 -7.24
N ASN A 319 13.17 -8.68 -7.43
CA ASN A 319 12.27 -9.57 -8.16
C ASN A 319 11.90 -9.03 -9.56
N ARG A 320 12.59 -8.00 -10.04
CA ARG A 320 12.44 -7.38 -11.37
C ARG A 320 11.07 -6.75 -11.66
N ILE A 321 10.27 -6.44 -10.62
CA ILE A 321 8.94 -5.86 -10.81
C ILE A 321 8.40 -5.23 -9.54
N THR A 322 7.57 -4.21 -9.65
CA THR A 322 6.77 -3.67 -8.54
C THR A 322 5.52 -4.52 -8.39
N GLY A 323 5.62 -5.66 -7.66
CA GLY A 323 4.63 -6.73 -7.73
C GLY A 323 3.29 -6.42 -7.07
N MET A 324 3.29 -5.88 -5.85
CA MET A 324 2.09 -5.75 -5.01
C MET A 324 1.03 -4.82 -5.62
N THR A 325 1.42 -3.78 -6.31
CA THR A 325 0.55 -2.73 -6.83
C THR A 325 0.05 -2.95 -8.25
N GLY A 326 0.37 -4.08 -8.88
CA GLY A 326 -0.11 -4.42 -10.21
C GLY A 326 0.97 -4.71 -11.25
N HIS A 327 2.16 -5.06 -10.83
CA HIS A 327 3.28 -5.48 -11.69
C HIS A 327 3.80 -4.36 -12.61
N GLN A 328 4.00 -3.16 -12.05
CA GLN A 328 4.61 -2.05 -12.76
C GLN A 328 6.11 -2.28 -12.97
N ASP A 329 6.61 -1.86 -14.13
CA ASP A 329 8.03 -1.84 -14.39
C ASP A 329 8.74 -0.79 -13.51
N ASN A 330 10.03 -1.00 -13.26
CA ASN A 330 10.90 -0.12 -12.49
C ASN A 330 12.29 -0.01 -13.15
N PRO A 331 13.18 0.88 -12.72
CA PRO A 331 14.49 1.07 -13.37
C PRO A 331 15.38 -0.18 -13.44
N GLY A 332 15.12 -1.20 -12.63
CA GLY A 332 15.80 -2.50 -12.66
C GLY A 332 15.18 -3.53 -13.59
N SER A 333 14.01 -3.27 -14.19
CA SER A 333 13.28 -4.25 -15.00
C SER A 333 13.74 -4.32 -16.46
N GLY A 334 14.36 -3.25 -17.00
CA GLY A 334 14.78 -3.14 -18.40
C GLY A 334 13.68 -2.66 -19.34
N PHE A 335 12.60 -2.10 -18.81
CA PHE A 335 11.48 -1.54 -19.55
C PHE A 335 11.03 -0.20 -18.98
N THR A 336 10.54 0.69 -19.84
CA THR A 336 9.85 1.92 -19.41
C THR A 336 8.48 1.58 -18.83
N LEU A 337 7.84 2.56 -18.18
CA LEU A 337 6.48 2.42 -17.68
C LEU A 337 5.47 2.09 -18.81
N MET A 338 5.74 2.54 -20.02
CA MET A 338 4.90 2.25 -21.21
C MET A 338 5.24 0.91 -21.88
N GLY A 339 6.19 0.14 -21.33
CA GLY A 339 6.56 -1.19 -21.82
C GLY A 339 7.62 -1.20 -22.93
N GLU A 340 8.24 -0.06 -23.24
CA GLU A 340 9.33 0.02 -24.20
C GLU A 340 10.65 -0.47 -23.60
N PRO A 341 11.54 -1.12 -24.37
CA PRO A 341 12.87 -1.49 -23.88
C PRO A 341 13.65 -0.27 -23.39
N ALA A 342 14.30 -0.40 -22.22
CA ALA A 342 15.09 0.66 -21.61
C ALA A 342 16.39 0.09 -20.99
N PRO A 343 17.42 0.91 -20.82
CA PRO A 343 18.61 0.50 -20.06
C PRO A 343 18.25 0.09 -18.64
N MET A 344 18.79 -1.03 -18.19
CA MET A 344 18.57 -1.56 -16.85
C MET A 344 19.62 -1.00 -15.89
N ILE A 345 19.18 -0.44 -14.77
CA ILE A 345 20.08 0.04 -13.71
C ILE A 345 20.39 -1.14 -12.77
N SER A 346 21.69 -1.38 -12.54
CA SER A 346 22.16 -2.42 -11.63
C SER A 346 22.15 -1.91 -10.18
N VAL A 347 21.41 -2.60 -9.33
CA VAL A 347 21.39 -2.35 -7.87
C VAL A 347 22.79 -2.51 -7.28
N GLU A 348 23.52 -3.54 -7.69
CA GLU A 348 24.87 -3.83 -7.19
C GLU A 348 25.83 -2.68 -7.48
N LYS A 349 25.85 -2.21 -8.74
CA LYS A 349 26.73 -1.09 -9.14
C LYS A 349 26.41 0.19 -8.37
N VAL A 350 25.14 0.44 -8.05
CA VAL A 350 24.76 1.58 -7.22
C VAL A 350 25.26 1.43 -5.80
N LEU A 351 25.11 0.23 -5.19
CA LEU A 351 25.62 -0.05 -3.85
C LEU A 351 27.15 0.04 -3.81
N GLU A 352 27.84 -0.53 -4.78
CA GLU A 352 29.30 -0.45 -4.90
C GLU A 352 29.78 1.02 -5.04
N ALA A 353 29.06 1.83 -5.83
CA ALA A 353 29.37 3.26 -6.00
C ALA A 353 29.22 4.06 -4.70
N TYR A 354 28.34 3.65 -3.79
CA TYR A 354 28.25 4.23 -2.44
C TYR A 354 29.37 3.76 -1.51
N GLY A 355 30.08 2.68 -1.83
CA GLY A 355 31.18 2.14 -1.02
C GLY A 355 30.81 0.86 -0.25
N PHE A 356 29.68 0.23 -0.54
CA PHE A 356 29.42 -1.11 0.01
C PHE A 356 30.39 -2.13 -0.57
N ALA A 357 31.04 -2.90 0.29
CA ALA A 357 31.94 -3.99 -0.06
C ALA A 357 32.05 -5.02 1.10
N PRO A 358 31.84 -6.31 0.82
CA PRO A 358 31.40 -6.89 -0.45
C PRO A 358 29.92 -6.69 -0.74
N VAL A 359 29.53 -6.69 -2.02
CA VAL A 359 28.14 -6.76 -2.45
C VAL A 359 27.86 -8.18 -2.95
N PHE A 360 27.01 -8.90 -2.25
CA PHE A 360 26.66 -10.28 -2.59
C PHE A 360 25.39 -10.33 -3.43
N THR A 361 25.39 -11.11 -4.50
CA THR A 361 24.19 -11.43 -5.27
C THR A 361 23.90 -12.93 -5.18
N VAL A 362 22.66 -13.28 -4.84
CA VAL A 362 22.25 -14.68 -4.60
C VAL A 362 20.82 -14.96 -5.07
N ASP A 363 20.59 -16.17 -5.58
CA ASP A 363 19.23 -16.67 -5.81
C ASP A 363 18.62 -17.12 -4.48
N PRO A 364 17.55 -16.45 -3.99
CA PRO A 364 16.97 -16.78 -2.69
C PRO A 364 16.22 -18.12 -2.66
N GLN A 365 16.03 -18.81 -3.81
CA GLN A 365 15.47 -20.15 -3.83
C GLN A 365 16.54 -21.25 -3.63
N ASP A 366 17.82 -20.94 -3.71
CA ASP A 366 18.90 -21.82 -3.25
C ASP A 366 19.18 -21.53 -1.77
N LEU A 367 18.63 -22.35 -0.88
CA LEU A 367 18.76 -22.15 0.57
C LEU A 367 20.20 -22.33 1.07
N THR A 368 21.00 -23.16 0.39
CA THR A 368 22.40 -23.39 0.75
C THR A 368 23.23 -22.16 0.42
N ALA A 369 23.11 -21.66 -0.81
CA ALA A 369 23.77 -20.43 -1.23
C ALA A 369 23.29 -19.22 -0.40
N MET A 370 21.97 -19.12 -0.12
CA MET A 370 21.40 -18.05 0.68
C MET A 370 21.99 -18.03 2.09
N LYS A 371 22.05 -19.20 2.75
CA LYS A 371 22.65 -19.31 4.09
C LYS A 371 24.11 -18.89 4.06
N LYS A 372 24.89 -19.41 3.11
CA LYS A 372 26.29 -19.03 2.97
C LYS A 372 26.47 -17.53 2.78
N THR A 373 25.66 -16.91 1.92
CA THR A 373 25.70 -15.46 1.68
C THR A 373 25.41 -14.66 2.95
N VAL A 374 24.43 -15.07 3.75
CA VAL A 374 24.13 -14.42 5.03
C VAL A 374 25.30 -14.56 6.00
N ASP A 375 25.88 -15.76 6.12
CA ASP A 375 27.02 -16.01 7.01
C ASP A 375 28.25 -15.17 6.58
N ASP A 376 28.56 -15.13 5.29
CA ASP A 376 29.66 -14.32 4.73
C ASP A 376 29.46 -12.82 4.95
N ALA A 377 28.22 -12.32 4.77
CA ALA A 377 27.89 -10.92 5.01
C ALA A 377 28.03 -10.55 6.49
N VAL A 378 27.59 -11.42 7.41
CA VAL A 378 27.77 -11.22 8.86
C VAL A 378 29.25 -11.25 9.23
N ALA A 379 30.04 -12.14 8.65
CA ALA A 379 31.48 -12.17 8.87
C ALA A 379 32.16 -10.87 8.40
N ALA A 380 31.84 -10.41 7.18
CA ALA A 380 32.34 -9.13 6.65
C ALA A 380 31.96 -7.93 7.53
N LEU A 381 30.71 -7.89 8.04
CA LEU A 381 30.27 -6.86 8.97
C LEU A 381 31.09 -6.86 10.28
N ASN A 382 31.40 -8.05 10.80
CA ASN A 382 32.21 -8.20 12.02
C ASN A 382 33.69 -7.82 11.78
N GLU A 383 34.17 -7.91 10.55
CA GLU A 383 35.49 -7.39 10.14
C GLU A 383 35.52 -5.85 9.98
N GLY A 384 34.38 -5.16 10.22
CA GLY A 384 34.28 -3.71 10.06
C GLY A 384 34.05 -3.24 8.63
N LYS A 385 33.68 -4.15 7.71
CA LYS A 385 33.28 -3.82 6.34
C LYS A 385 31.81 -3.43 6.28
N HIS A 386 31.39 -2.89 5.13
CA HIS A 386 29.99 -2.56 4.83
C HIS A 386 29.43 -3.52 3.76
N PRO A 387 29.07 -4.76 4.13
CA PRO A 387 28.47 -5.69 3.19
C PRO A 387 27.06 -5.30 2.79
N ALA A 388 26.65 -5.70 1.58
CA ALA A 388 25.26 -5.61 1.14
C ALA A 388 24.84 -6.93 0.47
N ILE A 389 23.55 -7.25 0.51
CA ILE A 389 22.97 -8.43 -0.14
C ILE A 389 21.94 -7.99 -1.17
N VAL A 390 22.04 -8.53 -2.38
CA VAL A 390 21.03 -8.45 -3.43
C VAL A 390 20.49 -9.84 -3.69
N THR A 391 19.24 -10.13 -3.31
CA THR A 391 18.62 -11.38 -3.74
C THR A 391 18.03 -11.17 -5.12
N ARG A 392 18.33 -12.08 -6.06
CA ARG A 392 17.87 -11.90 -7.44
C ARG A 392 17.16 -13.14 -7.97
N ARG A 393 15.86 -12.98 -8.19
CA ARG A 393 15.04 -13.91 -8.95
C ARG A 393 13.75 -13.25 -9.42
N PRO A 394 13.42 -13.31 -10.72
CA PRO A 394 12.20 -12.69 -11.24
C PRO A 394 10.93 -13.22 -10.56
N CYS A 395 9.98 -12.33 -10.34
CA CYS A 395 8.65 -12.69 -9.83
C CYS A 395 7.95 -13.66 -10.81
N LEU A 396 7.36 -14.73 -10.30
CA LEU A 396 6.68 -15.75 -11.11
C LEU A 396 5.49 -15.24 -11.89
N LEU A 397 4.94 -14.08 -11.53
CA LEU A 397 3.78 -13.48 -12.20
C LEU A 397 4.17 -12.57 -13.37
N ILE A 398 5.47 -12.42 -13.66
CA ILE A 398 5.93 -11.66 -14.84
C ILE A 398 5.67 -12.49 -16.10
N LYS A 399 4.70 -12.08 -16.90
CA LYS A 399 4.26 -12.84 -18.10
C LYS A 399 5.35 -12.99 -19.17
N ARG A 400 6.28 -12.04 -19.29
CA ARG A 400 7.38 -12.05 -20.26
C ARG A 400 8.57 -12.94 -19.88
N VAL A 401 8.62 -13.44 -18.64
CA VAL A 401 9.68 -14.32 -18.18
C VAL A 401 9.18 -15.76 -18.21
N LYS A 402 9.93 -16.62 -18.90
CA LYS A 402 9.69 -18.06 -18.86
C LYS A 402 10.29 -18.59 -17.55
N HIS A 403 9.48 -19.19 -16.73
CA HIS A 403 9.88 -19.87 -15.51
C HIS A 403 10.00 -21.36 -15.77
N ASP A 404 11.01 -21.97 -15.17
CA ASP A 404 11.11 -23.44 -15.13
C ASP A 404 9.99 -23.94 -14.19
N THR A 405 8.99 -24.58 -14.78
CA THR A 405 7.79 -25.03 -14.10
C THR A 405 7.76 -26.55 -14.06
N GLY A 406 8.14 -27.10 -12.94
CA GLY A 406 7.82 -28.46 -12.53
C GLY A 406 6.82 -28.43 -11.39
N MET A 407 6.71 -29.51 -10.69
CA MET A 407 5.99 -29.56 -9.41
C MET A 407 6.77 -30.41 -8.41
N CYS A 408 6.58 -30.12 -7.14
CA CYS A 408 7.11 -30.98 -6.10
C CYS A 408 6.05 -31.97 -5.65
N VAL A 409 6.47 -33.18 -5.33
CA VAL A 409 5.64 -34.25 -4.80
C VAL A 409 6.23 -34.78 -3.50
N VAL A 410 5.37 -35.30 -2.63
CA VAL A 410 5.77 -35.87 -1.36
C VAL A 410 5.77 -37.40 -1.47
N ASN A 411 6.91 -38.01 -1.20
CA ASN A 411 7.01 -39.45 -0.97
C ASN A 411 6.52 -39.74 0.47
N ALA A 412 5.35 -40.37 0.58
CA ALA A 412 4.70 -40.62 1.86
C ALA A 412 5.51 -41.58 2.76
N ASP A 413 6.27 -42.52 2.18
CA ASP A 413 7.08 -43.50 2.95
C ASP A 413 8.30 -42.80 3.61
N LYS A 414 8.93 -41.90 2.89
CA LYS A 414 10.03 -41.07 3.41
C LYS A 414 9.56 -40.00 4.40
N CYS A 415 8.31 -39.53 4.29
CA CYS A 415 7.80 -38.45 5.14
C CYS A 415 7.65 -38.90 6.60
N LYS A 416 8.35 -38.21 7.51
CA LYS A 416 8.30 -38.50 8.96
C LYS A 416 7.39 -37.53 9.73
N SER A 417 6.51 -36.79 9.03
CA SER A 417 5.51 -35.89 9.65
C SER A 417 6.13 -34.77 10.54
N CYS A 418 7.40 -34.45 10.33
CA CYS A 418 8.16 -33.49 11.14
C CYS A 418 7.77 -32.02 10.94
N LYS A 419 6.94 -31.72 9.92
CA LYS A 419 6.43 -30.37 9.58
C LYS A 419 7.51 -29.34 9.21
N SER A 420 8.77 -29.75 8.96
CA SER A 420 9.84 -28.82 8.59
C SER A 420 9.54 -28.06 7.29
N CYS A 421 8.92 -28.72 6.30
CA CYS A 421 8.50 -28.11 5.04
C CYS A 421 7.39 -27.04 5.22
N LEU A 422 6.54 -27.16 6.25
CA LEU A 422 5.52 -26.15 6.56
C LEU A 422 6.12 -24.84 7.06
N LYS A 423 7.30 -24.89 7.70
CA LYS A 423 8.01 -23.70 8.20
C LYS A 423 8.47 -22.76 7.09
N VAL A 424 8.47 -23.26 5.84
CA VAL A 424 8.71 -22.45 4.65
C VAL A 424 7.55 -21.47 4.40
N GLY A 425 6.34 -21.77 4.92
CA GLY A 425 5.16 -20.92 4.79
C GLY A 425 4.54 -20.90 3.39
N CYS A 426 4.76 -21.94 2.57
CA CYS A 426 4.19 -22.01 1.23
C CYS A 426 2.71 -22.41 1.29
N PRO A 427 1.77 -21.67 0.67
CA PRO A 427 0.35 -22.01 0.70
C PRO A 427 0.00 -23.30 -0.05
N ALA A 428 0.89 -23.78 -0.94
CA ALA A 428 0.72 -25.05 -1.64
C ALA A 428 1.03 -26.27 -0.77
N ILE A 429 1.48 -26.10 0.49
CA ILE A 429 1.86 -27.23 1.36
C ILE A 429 0.93 -27.28 2.57
N SER A 430 0.36 -28.45 2.80
CA SER A 430 -0.48 -28.75 3.96
C SER A 430 -0.10 -30.10 4.59
N MET A 431 -0.85 -30.51 5.60
CA MET A 431 -0.82 -31.87 6.15
C MET A 431 -2.12 -32.57 5.84
N GLU A 432 -2.03 -33.75 5.25
CA GLU A 432 -3.17 -34.64 5.01
C GLU A 432 -2.83 -36.03 5.51
N ASN A 433 -3.75 -36.66 6.22
CA ASN A 433 -3.58 -38.02 6.81
C ASN A 433 -2.25 -38.19 7.57
N GLY A 434 -1.82 -37.13 8.27
CA GLY A 434 -0.59 -37.17 9.05
C GLY A 434 0.70 -37.01 8.24
N LYS A 435 0.65 -36.86 6.92
CA LYS A 435 1.80 -36.66 6.02
C LYS A 435 1.76 -35.26 5.40
N ALA A 436 2.89 -34.77 4.94
CA ALA A 436 2.91 -33.55 4.14
C ALA A 436 2.22 -33.82 2.80
N PHE A 437 1.46 -32.85 2.34
CA PHE A 437 0.77 -32.85 1.05
C PHE A 437 1.12 -31.59 0.28
N ILE A 438 1.29 -31.68 -1.03
CA ILE A 438 1.54 -30.56 -1.93
C ILE A 438 0.39 -30.50 -2.95
N ASP A 439 -0.32 -29.37 -2.93
CA ASP A 439 -1.36 -29.09 -3.92
C ASP A 439 -0.71 -28.85 -5.29
N ARG A 440 -0.93 -29.79 -6.20
CA ARG A 440 -0.36 -29.78 -7.56
C ARG A 440 -0.89 -28.62 -8.41
N THR A 441 -2.05 -28.07 -8.07
CA THR A 441 -2.64 -26.93 -8.80
C THR A 441 -1.97 -25.62 -8.46
N GLN A 442 -1.34 -25.52 -7.29
CA GLN A 442 -0.65 -24.32 -6.80
C GLN A 442 0.87 -24.43 -6.90
N CYS A 443 1.41 -25.64 -6.87
CA CYS A 443 2.87 -25.85 -6.85
C CYS A 443 3.51 -25.46 -8.18
N VAL A 444 4.62 -24.72 -8.10
CA VAL A 444 5.42 -24.24 -9.24
C VAL A 444 6.84 -24.86 -9.29
N GLY A 445 7.12 -25.87 -8.49
CA GLY A 445 8.39 -26.61 -8.54
C GLY A 445 9.63 -25.82 -8.09
N CYS A 446 9.49 -24.79 -7.28
CA CYS A 446 10.62 -23.97 -6.82
C CYS A 446 11.59 -24.67 -5.86
N THR A 447 11.31 -25.85 -5.39
CA THR A 447 12.12 -26.73 -4.53
C THR A 447 12.50 -26.25 -3.13
N VAL A 448 12.13 -25.03 -2.72
CA VAL A 448 12.48 -24.49 -1.38
C VAL A 448 12.00 -25.42 -0.26
N CYS A 449 10.83 -26.06 -0.41
CA CYS A 449 10.31 -27.02 0.56
C CYS A 449 11.08 -28.37 0.53
N ALA A 450 11.58 -28.78 -0.62
CA ALA A 450 12.44 -29.98 -0.75
C ALA A 450 13.75 -29.79 0.00
N GLN A 451 14.43 -28.65 -0.20
CA GLN A 451 15.65 -28.29 0.51
C GLN A 451 15.44 -28.13 2.04
N ALA A 452 14.21 -27.80 2.47
CA ALA A 452 13.88 -27.71 3.89
C ALA A 452 13.52 -29.07 4.51
N CYS A 453 13.43 -30.13 3.72
CA CYS A 453 13.07 -31.46 4.20
C CYS A 453 14.31 -32.24 4.65
N PRO A 454 14.48 -32.56 5.95
CA PRO A 454 15.66 -33.28 6.42
C PRO A 454 15.64 -34.80 6.09
N PHE A 455 14.60 -35.28 5.42
CA PHE A 455 14.40 -36.70 5.10
C PHE A 455 14.31 -36.94 3.58
N ASP A 456 14.61 -35.95 2.76
CA ASP A 456 14.51 -36.02 1.30
C ASP A 456 13.17 -36.62 0.81
N ALA A 457 12.10 -36.31 1.53
CA ALA A 457 10.75 -36.80 1.25
C ALA A 457 9.99 -35.96 0.22
N ILE A 458 10.58 -34.88 -0.29
CA ILE A 458 9.98 -34.00 -1.29
C ILE A 458 10.90 -33.98 -2.50
N GLU A 459 10.39 -34.40 -3.63
CA GLU A 459 11.11 -34.50 -4.88
C GLU A 459 10.46 -33.62 -5.95
N LYS A 460 11.26 -33.11 -6.91
CA LYS A 460 10.76 -32.37 -8.07
C LYS A 460 10.41 -33.37 -9.18
N GLU A 461 9.17 -33.30 -9.67
CA GLU A 461 8.80 -33.95 -10.93
C GLU A 461 8.95 -32.95 -12.08
N GLU A 462 9.62 -33.36 -13.14
CA GLU A 462 9.63 -32.65 -14.41
C GLU A 462 8.27 -32.84 -15.11
N LYS A 463 7.78 -31.81 -15.80
CA LYS A 463 6.55 -31.90 -16.60
C LYS A 463 6.79 -32.66 -17.88
#